data_c6dad5ce7aae2451fe7cd723551c5473
#
_entry.id   c6dad5ce7aae2451fe7cd723551c5473
#
_cell.length_a   1.000
_cell.length_b   1.000
_cell.length_c   1.000
_cell.angle_alpha   90.00
_cell.angle_beta   90.00
_cell.angle_gamma   90.00
#
_symmetry.space_group_name_H-M   'P 1'
#
loop_
_entity.id
_entity.type
_entity.pdbx_description
1 polymer ?
#
loop_
_entity_poly.entity_id
_entity_poly.type
_entity_poly.pdbx_seq_one_letter_code
_entity_poly.pdbx_strand_id
1 'polypeptide(L)'
;MHPISSASIESLPNELLLPILEACAVPSLFSVCKRWHHLLGSEVMPSLYKQIGKVHVSQGDINKQAFILDRIYKLDDRLSEGEKAKAIFKEAFTLAKSLAPAELEFKWKTQEKRCFTLANYASYLLNINRLLLWKKLPGRGEYLNQEKIKYLPLEKQGELLRGWIEENCKNITILDLSGVGLTYLPPEICQVSQLQELNSSQNQLTSLPTEIGQLSELQDLSLNQNQLTSLPVEIGQLSQLQTLELNRNQLTSLPIEIGQLSQLQDLFLNQNQLTSLPIEIGQLSQLQTLDLNQNQLTSLPTEIGQLSRLRVLCLNQNQLTSLPAEIGRLSQLQVLYLNQNQLTALPTEIGQLSQLRTLSLNQNQLTHLPVEIGQLSQLQWLYLNQNQLTSLPIEIGQLSQLQELYLSQNQLTSLPIEIGQLSQLRTLSLNQNQLTHLLAEIGQLSQLQWLYLNQNQLTSLPAEIGQLSQLQWLYLNQNQLTSLPGEIGKMSRLRRLNLNQNQLTNLPAEIGQLSELQWLYLNQNQLTSLPGEIGQLSQLIILKLAENPLKDIAEKIRQRFQL
;
A
#
# COMPACT_ATOMS: atom_id res chain seq x y z
N MET A 1 -75.45 26.37 4.67
CA MET A 1 -74.01 26.60 4.38
C MET A 1 -73.25 25.92 5.50
N HIS A 2 -72.69 24.73 5.24
CA HIS A 2 -71.76 24.09 6.19
C HIS A 2 -70.40 24.79 6.11
N PRO A 3 -69.77 25.09 7.24
CA PRO A 3 -68.40 25.64 7.19
C PRO A 3 -67.45 24.55 6.64
N ILE A 4 -66.78 24.85 5.57
CA ILE A 4 -65.67 24.06 5.10
C ILE A 4 -64.64 24.04 6.23
N SER A 5 -64.51 22.89 6.91
CA SER A 5 -63.44 22.72 7.91
C SER A 5 -62.13 22.91 7.18
N SER A 6 -61.39 23.93 7.54
CA SER A 6 -60.00 24.11 7.10
C SER A 6 -59.18 22.95 7.63
N ALA A 7 -59.08 21.90 6.85
CA ALA A 7 -58.13 20.84 7.17
C ALA A 7 -56.74 21.45 7.15
N SER A 8 -56.16 21.63 8.32
CA SER A 8 -54.78 22.09 8.47
C SER A 8 -53.87 21.01 7.94
N ILE A 9 -52.84 21.40 7.20
CA ILE A 9 -51.77 20.49 6.73
C ILE A 9 -51.17 19.67 7.90
N GLU A 10 -51.28 20.19 9.11
CA GLU A 10 -50.85 19.52 10.34
C GLU A 10 -51.71 18.29 10.70
N SER A 11 -52.94 18.19 10.19
CA SER A 11 -53.84 17.07 10.41
C SER A 11 -53.64 15.89 9.43
N LEU A 12 -52.76 16.03 8.45
CA LEU A 12 -52.47 14.96 7.47
C LEU A 12 -51.82 13.76 8.16
N PRO A 13 -52.15 12.52 7.77
CA PRO A 13 -51.42 11.32 8.13
C PRO A 13 -49.93 11.43 7.76
N ASN A 14 -49.07 10.71 8.48
CA ASN A 14 -47.61 10.74 8.18
C ASN A 14 -47.29 10.30 6.76
N GLU A 15 -48.04 9.33 6.22
CA GLU A 15 -47.86 8.80 4.86
C GLU A 15 -48.06 9.87 3.76
N LEU A 16 -48.86 10.90 4.04
CA LEU A 16 -49.07 12.03 3.14
C LEU A 16 -48.17 13.22 3.46
N LEU A 17 -47.82 13.37 4.75
CA LEU A 17 -47.00 14.50 5.21
C LEU A 17 -45.52 14.30 4.88
N LEU A 18 -44.97 13.06 4.98
CA LEU A 18 -43.57 12.79 4.74
C LEU A 18 -43.12 13.16 3.31
N PRO A 19 -43.82 12.80 2.22
CA PRO A 19 -43.42 13.22 0.86
C PRO A 19 -43.41 14.74 0.69
N ILE A 20 -44.33 15.46 1.37
CA ILE A 20 -44.37 16.93 1.34
C ILE A 20 -43.15 17.51 2.06
N LEU A 21 -42.80 16.97 3.24
CA LEU A 21 -41.61 17.41 3.98
C LEU A 21 -40.29 17.07 3.24
N GLU A 22 -40.21 15.92 2.56
CA GLU A 22 -39.09 15.58 1.73
C GLU A 22 -38.91 16.53 0.54
N ALA A 23 -40.03 16.92 -0.11
CA ALA A 23 -40.00 17.84 -1.24
C ALA A 23 -39.64 19.28 -0.88
N CYS A 24 -39.85 19.70 0.38
CA CYS A 24 -39.69 21.10 0.82
C CYS A 24 -38.96 21.26 2.15
N ALA A 25 -38.12 20.33 2.57
CA ALA A 25 -37.39 20.40 3.84
C ALA A 25 -36.51 21.68 3.92
N VAL A 26 -36.92 22.61 4.74
CA VAL A 26 -36.22 23.88 5.03
C VAL A 26 -35.97 24.01 6.52
N PRO A 27 -34.89 24.68 6.97
CA PRO A 27 -34.60 24.83 8.40
C PRO A 27 -35.76 25.39 9.22
N SER A 28 -36.55 26.32 8.66
CA SER A 28 -37.70 26.91 9.32
C SER A 28 -38.81 25.91 9.63
N LEU A 29 -38.95 24.81 8.92
CA LEU A 29 -39.99 23.78 9.19
C LEU A 29 -39.71 23.02 10.49
N PHE A 30 -38.50 22.96 10.96
CA PHE A 30 -38.16 22.37 12.27
C PHE A 30 -38.78 23.14 13.44
N SER A 31 -39.14 24.40 13.25
CA SER A 31 -39.73 25.24 14.27
C SER A 31 -41.28 25.35 14.19
N VAL A 32 -41.91 24.70 13.20
CA VAL A 32 -43.37 24.81 13.01
C VAL A 32 -44.13 24.14 14.15
N CYS A 33 -43.86 22.85 14.42
CA CYS A 33 -44.46 22.14 15.56
C CYS A 33 -43.58 20.94 15.96
N LYS A 34 -43.86 20.36 17.17
CA LYS A 34 -43.07 19.18 17.66
C LYS A 34 -43.15 17.98 16.73
N ARG A 35 -44.29 17.71 16.10
CA ARG A 35 -44.49 16.61 15.16
C ARG A 35 -43.58 16.78 13.91
N TRP A 36 -43.58 17.97 13.32
CA TRP A 36 -42.72 18.25 12.14
C TRP A 36 -41.24 18.21 12.52
N HIS A 37 -40.88 18.75 13.67
CA HIS A 37 -39.52 18.64 14.18
C HIS A 37 -39.07 17.17 14.27
N HIS A 38 -39.94 16.33 14.83
CA HIS A 38 -39.68 14.89 14.96
C HIS A 38 -39.53 14.22 13.59
N LEU A 39 -40.53 14.36 12.69
CA LEU A 39 -40.53 13.73 11.36
C LEU A 39 -39.34 14.20 10.52
N LEU A 40 -39.03 15.49 10.53
CA LEU A 40 -37.86 15.99 9.80
C LEU A 40 -36.54 15.40 10.35
N GLY A 41 -36.44 15.32 11.68
CA GLY A 41 -35.20 14.82 12.33
C GLY A 41 -35.01 13.31 12.26
N SER A 42 -36.10 12.54 12.46
CA SER A 42 -36.04 11.07 12.56
C SER A 42 -36.25 10.33 11.24
N GLU A 43 -36.92 10.93 10.26
CA GLU A 43 -37.30 10.27 9.01
C GLU A 43 -36.67 10.96 7.78
N VAL A 44 -37.00 12.26 7.58
CA VAL A 44 -36.65 12.97 6.35
C VAL A 44 -35.14 13.18 6.22
N MET A 45 -34.48 13.70 7.25
CA MET A 45 -33.03 14.00 7.19
C MET A 45 -32.17 12.75 7.14
N PRO A 46 -32.46 11.66 7.87
CA PRO A 46 -31.75 10.38 7.66
C PRO A 46 -31.94 9.79 6.27
N SER A 47 -33.20 9.83 5.73
CA SER A 47 -33.47 9.42 4.36
C SER A 47 -32.66 10.22 3.35
N LEU A 48 -32.62 11.54 3.52
CA LEU A 48 -31.84 12.44 2.66
C LEU A 48 -30.33 12.16 2.73
N TYR A 49 -29.77 11.88 3.93
CA TYR A 49 -28.37 11.49 4.09
C TYR A 49 -28.05 10.25 3.23
N LYS A 50 -28.89 9.23 3.28
CA LYS A 50 -28.73 8.01 2.47
C LYS A 50 -28.89 8.28 0.95
N GLN A 51 -29.83 9.15 0.58
CA GLN A 51 -30.02 9.55 -0.82
C GLN A 51 -28.83 10.35 -1.36
N ILE A 52 -28.22 11.23 -0.56
CA ILE A 52 -26.98 11.92 -0.92
C ILE A 52 -25.85 10.92 -1.13
N GLY A 53 -25.75 9.87 -0.30
CA GLY A 53 -24.78 8.79 -0.50
C GLY A 53 -24.89 8.15 -1.89
N LYS A 54 -26.10 7.94 -2.39
CA LYS A 54 -26.34 7.39 -3.75
C LYS A 54 -25.92 8.32 -4.88
N VAL A 55 -25.88 9.63 -4.67
CA VAL A 55 -25.37 10.57 -5.69
C VAL A 55 -23.88 10.37 -5.91
N HIS A 56 -23.12 10.05 -4.84
CA HIS A 56 -21.69 9.81 -4.92
C HIS A 56 -21.35 8.38 -5.38
N VAL A 57 -22.17 7.40 -5.00
CA VAL A 57 -21.95 5.98 -5.31
C VAL A 57 -23.28 5.38 -5.77
N SER A 58 -23.44 5.21 -7.06
CA SER A 58 -24.68 4.74 -7.67
C SER A 58 -24.94 3.24 -7.46
N GLN A 59 -23.90 2.44 -7.21
CA GLN A 59 -23.97 0.98 -7.05
C GLN A 59 -23.49 0.56 -5.66
N GLY A 60 -24.09 -0.52 -5.11
CA GLY A 60 -23.70 -1.14 -3.85
C GLY A 60 -24.69 -0.97 -2.71
N ASP A 61 -24.28 -1.38 -1.49
CA ASP A 61 -25.08 -1.30 -0.27
C ASP A 61 -25.25 0.16 0.17
N ILE A 62 -26.50 0.54 0.44
CA ILE A 62 -26.89 1.91 0.83
C ILE A 62 -26.16 2.40 2.10
N ASN A 63 -25.85 1.50 3.04
CA ASN A 63 -25.13 1.86 4.27
C ASN A 63 -23.64 2.12 3.97
N LYS A 64 -23.01 1.36 3.09
CA LYS A 64 -21.65 1.60 2.62
C LYS A 64 -21.54 2.90 1.82
N GLN A 65 -22.57 3.19 1.01
CA GLN A 65 -22.67 4.45 0.25
C GLN A 65 -22.74 5.67 1.19
N ALA A 66 -23.53 5.60 2.25
CA ALA A 66 -23.63 6.67 3.22
C ALA A 66 -22.30 6.90 3.98
N PHE A 67 -21.57 5.84 4.34
CA PHE A 67 -20.27 5.93 5.02
C PHE A 67 -19.20 6.69 4.21
N ILE A 68 -19.28 6.70 2.88
CA ILE A 68 -18.41 7.51 2.03
C ILE A 68 -18.56 9.01 2.31
N LEU A 69 -19.77 9.47 2.62
CA LEU A 69 -20.01 10.87 2.95
C LEU A 69 -19.24 11.33 4.20
N ASP A 70 -19.11 10.46 5.20
CA ASP A 70 -18.37 10.75 6.42
C ASP A 70 -16.89 11.07 6.10
N ARG A 71 -16.31 10.39 5.13
CA ARG A 71 -14.94 10.64 4.67
C ARG A 71 -14.82 11.89 3.80
N ILE A 72 -15.73 12.07 2.84
CA ILE A 72 -15.74 13.24 1.94
C ILE A 72 -15.85 14.54 2.74
N TYR A 73 -16.81 14.57 3.67
CA TYR A 73 -17.14 15.76 4.47
C TYR A 73 -16.49 15.79 5.85
N LYS A 74 -15.62 14.79 6.15
CA LYS A 74 -14.92 14.64 7.45
C LYS A 74 -15.88 14.77 8.65
N LEU A 75 -17.02 14.06 8.57
CA LEU A 75 -18.06 14.13 9.57
C LEU A 75 -17.66 13.36 10.84
N ASP A 76 -18.11 13.85 12.00
CA ASP A 76 -17.91 13.16 13.28
C ASP A 76 -18.83 11.93 13.35
N ASP A 77 -18.26 10.76 13.67
CA ASP A 77 -19.00 9.50 13.78
C ASP A 77 -20.11 9.53 14.84
N ARG A 78 -20.01 10.45 15.81
CA ARG A 78 -20.99 10.64 16.88
C ARG A 78 -22.25 11.37 16.44
N LEU A 79 -22.25 11.99 15.27
CA LEU A 79 -23.43 12.69 14.74
C LEU A 79 -24.46 11.69 14.25
N SER A 80 -25.74 11.96 14.51
CA SER A 80 -26.85 11.24 13.88
C SER A 80 -26.87 11.49 12.37
N GLU A 81 -27.47 10.57 11.59
CA GLU A 81 -27.59 10.72 10.13
C GLU A 81 -28.25 12.06 9.74
N GLY A 82 -29.24 12.53 10.51
CA GLY A 82 -29.89 13.81 10.28
C GLY A 82 -28.97 15.01 10.53
N GLU A 83 -28.10 14.94 11.54
CA GLU A 83 -27.09 15.97 11.81
C GLU A 83 -25.98 15.95 10.76
N LYS A 84 -25.58 14.76 10.31
CA LYS A 84 -24.65 14.58 9.20
C LYS A 84 -25.18 15.22 7.91
N ALA A 85 -26.44 14.99 7.56
CA ALA A 85 -27.06 15.66 6.40
C ALA A 85 -27.00 17.18 6.51
N LYS A 86 -27.31 17.77 7.66
CA LYS A 86 -27.21 19.23 7.90
C LYS A 86 -25.77 19.72 7.76
N ALA A 87 -24.78 18.97 8.27
CA ALA A 87 -23.37 19.31 8.17
C ALA A 87 -22.91 19.34 6.69
N ILE A 88 -23.32 18.36 5.89
CA ILE A 88 -23.01 18.28 4.45
C ILE A 88 -23.52 19.54 3.72
N PHE A 89 -24.78 19.91 3.94
CA PHE A 89 -25.32 21.12 3.30
C PHE A 89 -24.59 22.39 3.75
N LYS A 90 -24.21 22.48 5.03
CA LYS A 90 -23.42 23.61 5.55
C LYS A 90 -22.07 23.70 4.84
N GLU A 91 -21.37 22.58 4.67
CA GLU A 91 -20.08 22.53 3.95
C GLU A 91 -20.26 22.93 2.47
N ALA A 92 -21.23 22.33 1.77
CA ALA A 92 -21.53 22.66 0.38
C ALA A 92 -21.82 24.14 0.19
N PHE A 93 -22.63 24.73 1.07
CA PHE A 93 -22.94 26.16 1.02
C PHE A 93 -21.72 27.04 1.35
N THR A 94 -20.89 26.64 2.30
CA THR A 94 -19.67 27.38 2.66
C THR A 94 -18.70 27.40 1.47
N LEU A 95 -18.54 26.27 0.79
CA LEU A 95 -17.68 26.18 -0.38
C LEU A 95 -18.26 26.97 -1.57
N ALA A 96 -19.55 26.87 -1.84
CA ALA A 96 -20.22 27.66 -2.86
C ALA A 96 -20.02 29.18 -2.66
N LYS A 97 -20.17 29.65 -1.41
CA LYS A 97 -19.92 31.06 -1.04
C LYS A 97 -18.48 31.49 -1.30
N SER A 98 -17.49 30.62 -1.06
CA SER A 98 -16.08 30.94 -1.33
C SER A 98 -15.77 31.06 -2.82
N LEU A 99 -16.55 30.39 -3.66
CA LEU A 99 -16.35 30.34 -5.12
C LEU A 99 -17.06 31.48 -5.86
N ALA A 100 -18.23 31.92 -5.36
CA ALA A 100 -19.05 32.97 -5.96
C ALA A 100 -19.54 34.00 -4.90
N PRO A 101 -18.62 34.76 -4.27
CA PRO A 101 -18.95 35.61 -3.15
C PRO A 101 -19.95 36.74 -3.48
N ALA A 102 -19.90 37.27 -4.70
CA ALA A 102 -20.69 38.45 -5.08
C ALA A 102 -22.20 38.15 -5.23
N GLU A 103 -22.56 36.93 -5.63
CA GLU A 103 -23.96 36.52 -5.77
C GLU A 103 -24.61 36.13 -4.44
N LEU A 104 -23.85 35.46 -3.58
CA LEU A 104 -24.35 34.79 -2.39
C LEU A 104 -24.65 35.77 -1.24
N GLU A 105 -24.11 36.99 -1.25
CA GLU A 105 -24.39 37.97 -0.23
C GLU A 105 -25.87 38.44 -0.22
N PHE A 106 -26.49 38.52 -1.40
CA PHE A 106 -27.89 38.89 -1.54
C PHE A 106 -28.86 37.71 -1.39
N LYS A 107 -28.54 36.56 -2.02
CA LYS A 107 -29.37 35.34 -2.00
C LYS A 107 -29.24 34.56 -0.69
N TRP A 108 -28.12 34.66 0.02
CA TRP A 108 -27.88 33.93 1.26
C TRP A 108 -28.90 34.27 2.37
N LYS A 109 -29.28 35.54 2.52
CA LYS A 109 -30.32 35.93 3.46
C LYS A 109 -31.71 35.36 3.13
N THR A 110 -31.95 34.99 1.88
CA THR A 110 -33.22 34.44 1.41
C THR A 110 -33.15 32.92 1.15
N GLN A 111 -32.00 32.36 0.90
CA GLN A 111 -31.79 30.94 0.58
C GLN A 111 -31.41 30.06 1.79
N GLU A 112 -30.98 30.65 2.91
CA GLU A 112 -30.97 29.94 4.21
C GLU A 112 -32.34 29.31 4.54
N LYS A 113 -33.38 29.77 3.85
CA LYS A 113 -34.74 29.25 3.87
C LYS A 113 -35.04 28.20 2.78
N ARG A 114 -34.08 27.85 1.88
CA ARG A 114 -34.35 26.92 0.77
C ARG A 114 -33.81 25.54 1.04
N CYS A 115 -34.76 24.67 1.05
CA CYS A 115 -34.83 23.22 0.81
C CYS A 115 -33.55 22.42 0.87
N PHE A 116 -33.37 21.68 1.96
CA PHE A 116 -32.55 20.47 1.99
C PHE A 116 -33.19 19.41 1.09
N THR A 117 -32.99 19.49 -0.21
CA THR A 117 -33.49 18.51 -1.18
C THR A 117 -32.36 17.91 -1.97
N LEU A 118 -32.54 16.67 -2.40
CA LEU A 118 -31.54 15.97 -3.22
C LEU A 118 -31.24 16.72 -4.53
N ALA A 119 -32.26 17.30 -5.16
CA ALA A 119 -32.10 18.05 -6.41
C ALA A 119 -31.22 19.30 -6.22
N ASN A 120 -31.43 20.05 -5.14
CA ASN A 120 -30.60 21.20 -4.83
C ASN A 120 -29.16 20.79 -4.48
N TYR A 121 -28.99 19.71 -3.71
CA TYR A 121 -27.66 19.18 -3.43
C TYR A 121 -26.91 18.82 -4.71
N ALA A 122 -27.52 18.06 -5.61
CA ALA A 122 -26.92 17.64 -6.87
C ALA A 122 -26.54 18.83 -7.76
N SER A 123 -27.41 19.84 -7.86
CA SER A 123 -27.12 21.06 -8.62
C SER A 123 -25.94 21.85 -8.03
N TYR A 124 -25.91 22.03 -6.71
CA TYR A 124 -24.77 22.69 -6.04
C TYR A 124 -23.48 21.91 -6.24
N LEU A 125 -23.51 20.58 -6.05
CA LEU A 125 -22.34 19.72 -6.20
C LEU A 125 -21.72 19.87 -7.59
N LEU A 126 -22.54 19.77 -8.65
CA LEU A 126 -22.07 19.89 -10.03
C LEU A 126 -21.43 21.26 -10.28
N ASN A 127 -22.09 22.35 -9.91
CA ASN A 127 -21.61 23.68 -10.22
C ASN A 127 -20.40 24.11 -9.37
N ILE A 128 -20.30 23.62 -8.12
CA ILE A 128 -19.10 23.77 -7.30
C ILE A 128 -17.91 23.11 -7.99
N ASN A 129 -18.05 21.86 -8.42
CA ASN A 129 -16.96 21.13 -9.08
C ASN A 129 -16.57 21.77 -10.42
N ARG A 130 -17.53 22.28 -11.21
CA ARG A 130 -17.26 23.07 -12.42
C ARG A 130 -16.41 24.31 -12.12
N LEU A 131 -16.72 25.06 -11.09
CA LEU A 131 -15.95 26.24 -10.72
C LEU A 131 -14.58 25.89 -10.13
N LEU A 132 -14.47 24.78 -9.38
CA LEU A 132 -13.19 24.27 -8.91
C LEU A 132 -12.27 23.86 -10.07
N LEU A 133 -12.80 23.11 -11.03
CA LEU A 133 -12.09 22.78 -12.28
C LEU A 133 -11.66 24.06 -13.00
N TRP A 134 -12.59 24.98 -13.21
CA TRP A 134 -12.31 26.22 -13.93
C TRP A 134 -11.20 27.04 -13.26
N LYS A 135 -11.07 26.92 -11.92
CA LYS A 135 -9.97 27.53 -11.18
C LYS A 135 -8.58 27.16 -11.67
N LYS A 136 -8.39 26.00 -12.20
CA LYS A 136 -7.10 25.48 -12.66
C LYS A 136 -6.84 25.74 -14.14
N LEU A 137 -7.86 26.11 -14.90
CA LEU A 137 -7.71 26.38 -16.32
C LEU A 137 -7.10 27.78 -16.56
N PRO A 138 -6.16 27.95 -17.50
CA PRO A 138 -5.50 29.22 -17.79
C PRO A 138 -6.47 30.24 -18.38
N GLY A 139 -6.29 31.54 -18.10
CA GLY A 139 -7.11 32.64 -18.63
C GLY A 139 -8.45 32.91 -17.93
N ARG A 140 -8.85 32.05 -17.00
CA ARG A 140 -10.14 32.11 -16.32
C ARG A 140 -10.38 33.41 -15.55
N GLY A 141 -9.34 33.95 -14.88
CA GLY A 141 -9.49 35.08 -13.97
C GLY A 141 -10.06 36.32 -14.67
N GLU A 142 -9.64 36.60 -15.89
CA GLU A 142 -10.15 37.70 -16.70
C GLU A 142 -11.61 37.47 -17.13
N TYR A 143 -11.97 36.23 -17.47
CA TYR A 143 -13.32 35.91 -17.92
C TYR A 143 -14.35 35.97 -16.78
N LEU A 144 -14.09 35.27 -15.64
CA LEU A 144 -15.01 35.24 -14.51
C LEU A 144 -15.14 36.57 -13.76
N ASN A 145 -14.16 37.47 -13.87
CA ASN A 145 -14.19 38.78 -13.28
C ASN A 145 -14.93 39.83 -14.14
N GLN A 146 -15.34 39.48 -15.36
CA GLN A 146 -16.18 40.37 -16.17
C GLN A 146 -17.48 40.70 -15.45
N GLU A 147 -17.88 41.98 -15.50
CA GLU A 147 -19.09 42.44 -14.79
C GLU A 147 -20.37 41.69 -15.19
N LYS A 148 -20.43 41.22 -16.42
CA LYS A 148 -21.56 40.44 -16.94
C LYS A 148 -21.65 39.04 -16.35
N ILE A 149 -20.52 38.49 -15.84
CA ILE A 149 -20.40 37.08 -15.40
C ILE A 149 -20.33 36.97 -13.88
N LYS A 150 -19.54 37.83 -13.23
CA LYS A 150 -19.30 37.75 -11.78
C LYS A 150 -20.55 37.79 -10.87
N TYR A 151 -21.64 38.38 -11.39
CA TYR A 151 -22.93 38.49 -10.68
C TYR A 151 -23.96 37.44 -11.12
N LEU A 152 -23.63 36.54 -12.05
CA LEU A 152 -24.53 35.48 -12.46
C LEU A 152 -24.72 34.46 -11.33
N PRO A 153 -25.88 33.79 -11.29
CA PRO A 153 -26.07 32.61 -10.44
C PRO A 153 -24.99 31.56 -10.64
N LEU A 154 -24.61 30.84 -9.56
CA LEU A 154 -23.62 29.75 -9.58
C LEU A 154 -23.88 28.75 -10.72
N GLU A 155 -25.14 28.39 -10.93
CA GLU A 155 -25.60 27.51 -12.00
C GLU A 155 -25.29 28.09 -13.38
N LYS A 156 -25.57 29.37 -13.57
CA LYS A 156 -25.30 30.06 -14.84
C LYS A 156 -23.80 30.23 -15.10
N GLN A 157 -23.02 30.51 -14.06
CA GLN A 157 -21.56 30.52 -14.20
C GLN A 157 -21.04 29.12 -14.59
N GLY A 158 -21.56 28.04 -13.98
CA GLY A 158 -21.17 26.69 -14.30
C GLY A 158 -21.53 26.27 -15.74
N GLU A 159 -22.70 26.69 -16.25
CA GLU A 159 -23.12 26.44 -17.65
C GLU A 159 -22.19 27.08 -18.69
N LEU A 160 -21.54 28.19 -18.36
CA LEU A 160 -20.60 28.88 -19.27
C LEU A 160 -19.26 28.12 -19.42
N LEU A 161 -18.93 27.24 -18.51
CA LEU A 161 -17.66 26.51 -18.54
C LEU A 161 -17.47 25.74 -19.84
N ARG A 162 -18.51 25.09 -20.32
CA ARG A 162 -18.47 24.29 -21.55
C ARG A 162 -18.00 25.10 -22.75
N GLY A 163 -18.70 26.18 -23.06
CA GLY A 163 -18.35 27.02 -24.19
C GLY A 163 -16.96 27.67 -24.04
N TRP A 164 -16.60 28.00 -22.78
CA TRP A 164 -15.29 28.58 -22.51
C TRP A 164 -14.15 27.61 -22.78
N ILE A 165 -14.29 26.33 -22.37
CA ILE A 165 -13.31 25.24 -22.64
C ILE A 165 -13.14 25.08 -24.16
N GLU A 166 -14.25 24.97 -24.90
CA GLU A 166 -14.24 24.81 -26.35
C GLU A 166 -13.46 25.95 -27.07
N GLU A 167 -13.51 27.17 -26.54
CA GLU A 167 -12.83 28.32 -27.11
C GLU A 167 -11.36 28.47 -26.67
N ASN A 168 -11.05 28.15 -25.40
CA ASN A 168 -9.80 28.59 -24.77
C ASN A 168 -8.85 27.41 -24.40
N CYS A 169 -9.29 26.14 -24.44
CA CYS A 169 -8.51 25.02 -23.94
C CYS A 169 -8.02 24.07 -25.04
N LYS A 170 -8.09 24.44 -26.32
CA LYS A 170 -7.75 23.56 -27.46
C LYS A 170 -6.30 23.04 -27.46
N ASN A 171 -5.38 23.73 -26.82
CA ASN A 171 -3.95 23.40 -26.83
C ASN A 171 -3.44 22.91 -25.47
N ILE A 172 -4.34 22.57 -24.53
CA ILE A 172 -3.93 22.06 -23.23
C ILE A 172 -3.65 20.57 -23.37
N THR A 173 -2.40 20.18 -23.12
CA THR A 173 -1.96 18.78 -23.13
C THR A 173 -1.76 18.22 -21.71
N ILE A 174 -1.53 19.08 -20.72
CA ILE A 174 -1.29 18.70 -19.33
C ILE A 174 -2.22 19.49 -18.42
N LEU A 175 -2.92 18.81 -17.52
CA LEU A 175 -3.79 19.45 -16.55
C LEU A 175 -3.62 18.83 -15.15
N ASP A 176 -3.19 19.68 -14.21
CA ASP A 176 -3.06 19.30 -12.81
C ASP A 176 -4.22 19.87 -11.97
N LEU A 177 -5.11 18.97 -11.56
CA LEU A 177 -6.23 19.20 -10.66
C LEU A 177 -5.99 18.64 -9.25
N SER A 178 -4.75 18.30 -8.92
CA SER A 178 -4.44 17.66 -7.62
C SER A 178 -4.78 18.58 -6.45
N GLY A 179 -5.41 18.00 -5.41
CA GLY A 179 -5.71 18.70 -4.16
C GLY A 179 -6.71 19.87 -4.26
N VAL A 180 -7.49 19.96 -5.35
CA VAL A 180 -8.46 21.07 -5.56
C VAL A 180 -9.70 20.93 -4.67
N GLY A 181 -9.97 19.72 -4.16
CA GLY A 181 -11.17 19.41 -3.37
C GLY A 181 -12.35 18.96 -4.23
N LEU A 182 -12.11 18.43 -5.43
CA LEU A 182 -13.15 17.89 -6.30
C LEU A 182 -13.79 16.65 -5.65
N THR A 183 -15.12 16.63 -5.62
CA THR A 183 -15.92 15.46 -5.25
C THR A 183 -16.47 14.72 -6.45
N TYR A 184 -16.45 15.36 -7.60
CA TYR A 184 -16.87 14.85 -8.89
C TYR A 184 -16.02 15.52 -9.99
N LEU A 185 -15.63 14.75 -11.00
CA LEU A 185 -14.93 15.30 -12.17
C LEU A 185 -15.96 15.75 -13.20
N PRO A 186 -16.11 17.06 -13.45
CA PRO A 186 -17.10 17.55 -14.39
C PRO A 186 -16.87 17.01 -15.81
N PRO A 187 -17.92 16.55 -16.53
CA PRO A 187 -17.78 15.98 -17.86
C PRO A 187 -17.22 16.97 -18.90
N GLU A 188 -17.30 18.26 -18.62
CA GLU A 188 -16.74 19.30 -19.49
C GLU A 188 -15.23 19.19 -19.66
N ILE A 189 -14.50 18.54 -18.72
CA ILE A 189 -13.05 18.31 -18.86
C ILE A 189 -12.75 17.46 -20.09
N CYS A 190 -13.67 16.56 -20.45
CA CYS A 190 -13.52 15.63 -21.56
C CYS A 190 -13.58 16.30 -22.94
N GLN A 191 -13.87 17.61 -22.98
CA GLN A 191 -13.80 18.43 -24.19
C GLN A 191 -12.38 18.95 -24.48
N VAL A 192 -11.45 18.79 -23.55
CA VAL A 192 -10.04 19.09 -23.77
C VAL A 192 -9.39 17.93 -24.53
N SER A 193 -9.75 17.82 -25.83
CA SER A 193 -9.46 16.65 -26.68
C SER A 193 -7.96 16.37 -26.89
N GLN A 194 -7.08 17.33 -26.64
CA GLN A 194 -5.63 17.18 -26.79
C GLN A 194 -4.92 16.83 -25.48
N LEU A 195 -5.69 16.55 -24.42
CA LEU A 195 -5.13 16.24 -23.09
C LEU A 195 -4.39 14.92 -23.14
N GLN A 196 -3.11 14.96 -22.77
CA GLN A 196 -2.21 13.80 -22.67
C GLN A 196 -1.97 13.38 -21.21
N GLU A 197 -1.93 14.35 -20.30
CA GLU A 197 -1.71 14.09 -18.87
C GLU A 197 -2.82 14.73 -18.03
N LEU A 198 -3.49 13.93 -17.21
CA LEU A 198 -4.50 14.39 -16.25
C LEU A 198 -4.13 13.91 -14.86
N ASN A 199 -3.77 14.82 -13.98
CA ASN A 199 -3.59 14.55 -12.57
C ASN A 199 -4.78 15.09 -11.75
N SER A 200 -5.62 14.20 -11.25
CA SER A 200 -6.71 14.50 -10.31
C SER A 200 -6.51 13.84 -8.94
N SER A 201 -5.26 13.59 -8.55
CA SER A 201 -4.90 12.98 -7.26
C SER A 201 -5.27 13.88 -6.07
N GLN A 202 -5.36 13.29 -4.86
CA GLN A 202 -5.60 14.01 -3.61
C GLN A 202 -6.90 14.83 -3.63
N ASN A 203 -7.92 14.31 -4.28
CA ASN A 203 -9.27 14.85 -4.29
C ASN A 203 -10.22 13.95 -3.47
N GLN A 204 -11.51 14.12 -3.66
CA GLN A 204 -12.56 13.34 -3.00
C GLN A 204 -13.49 12.70 -4.03
N LEU A 205 -12.93 12.35 -5.20
CA LEU A 205 -13.69 11.77 -6.31
C LEU A 205 -14.25 10.41 -5.91
N THR A 206 -15.55 10.23 -6.07
CA THR A 206 -16.24 8.96 -5.80
C THR A 206 -16.52 8.14 -7.05
N SER A 207 -16.57 8.82 -8.20
CA SER A 207 -16.76 8.23 -9.53
C SER A 207 -16.10 9.12 -10.59
N LEU A 208 -15.91 8.57 -11.78
CA LEU A 208 -15.53 9.32 -12.97
C LEU A 208 -16.76 9.46 -13.89
N PRO A 209 -16.85 10.54 -14.69
CA PRO A 209 -17.89 10.68 -15.70
C PRO A 209 -17.67 9.65 -16.82
N THR A 210 -18.74 9.19 -17.46
CA THR A 210 -18.68 8.28 -18.63
C THR A 210 -17.96 8.92 -19.81
N GLU A 211 -18.03 10.25 -19.91
CA GLU A 211 -17.35 11.04 -20.93
C GLU A 211 -15.82 10.95 -20.84
N ILE A 212 -15.25 10.38 -19.77
CA ILE A 212 -13.79 10.21 -19.63
C ILE A 212 -13.19 9.49 -20.84
N GLY A 213 -13.93 8.55 -21.44
CA GLY A 213 -13.52 7.82 -22.64
C GLY A 213 -13.29 8.69 -23.88
N GLN A 214 -13.76 9.95 -23.87
CA GLN A 214 -13.56 10.89 -24.99
C GLN A 214 -12.14 11.50 -25.03
N LEU A 215 -11.35 11.32 -23.98
CA LEU A 215 -9.96 11.77 -23.91
C LEU A 215 -9.02 10.82 -24.68
N SER A 216 -9.21 10.73 -25.99
CA SER A 216 -8.53 9.75 -26.85
C SER A 216 -7.01 9.86 -26.89
N GLU A 217 -6.45 11.05 -26.61
CA GLU A 217 -5.01 11.32 -26.60
C GLU A 217 -4.36 11.12 -25.22
N LEU A 218 -5.15 10.74 -24.18
CA LEU A 218 -4.67 10.64 -22.81
C LEU A 218 -3.68 9.47 -22.66
N GLN A 219 -2.47 9.81 -22.17
CA GLN A 219 -1.38 8.85 -21.92
C GLN A 219 -1.20 8.57 -20.44
N ASP A 220 -1.35 9.59 -19.58
CA ASP A 220 -1.16 9.49 -18.15
C ASP A 220 -2.39 9.97 -17.38
N LEU A 221 -2.97 9.08 -16.59
CA LEU A 221 -4.12 9.39 -15.74
C LEU A 221 -3.79 9.07 -14.27
N SER A 222 -3.64 10.11 -13.47
CA SER A 222 -3.39 9.97 -12.04
C SER A 222 -4.62 10.35 -11.21
N LEU A 223 -5.13 9.36 -10.47
CA LEU A 223 -6.33 9.43 -9.63
C LEU A 223 -6.03 8.96 -8.19
N ASN A 224 -4.76 9.00 -7.78
CA ASN A 224 -4.34 8.56 -6.45
C ASN A 224 -5.03 9.33 -5.33
N GLN A 225 -5.23 8.67 -4.20
CA GLN A 225 -5.80 9.30 -2.99
C GLN A 225 -7.15 9.98 -3.24
N ASN A 226 -8.09 9.21 -3.76
CA ASN A 226 -9.48 9.58 -3.95
C ASN A 226 -10.42 8.62 -3.19
N GLN A 227 -11.70 8.64 -3.49
CA GLN A 227 -12.74 7.80 -2.88
C GLN A 227 -13.43 6.92 -3.94
N LEU A 228 -12.75 6.62 -5.05
CA LEU A 228 -13.33 5.86 -6.16
C LEU A 228 -13.70 4.45 -5.71
N THR A 229 -14.94 4.05 -5.93
CA THR A 229 -15.45 2.71 -5.61
C THR A 229 -15.53 1.79 -6.82
N SER A 230 -15.59 2.38 -8.01
CA SER A 230 -15.59 1.69 -9.32
C SER A 230 -15.03 2.62 -10.40
N LEU A 231 -14.67 2.05 -11.54
CA LEU A 231 -14.37 2.78 -12.76
C LEU A 231 -15.52 2.61 -13.75
N PRO A 232 -15.84 3.62 -14.59
CA PRO A 232 -16.80 3.47 -15.66
C PRO A 232 -16.25 2.55 -16.76
N VAL A 233 -17.11 1.86 -17.50
CA VAL A 233 -16.72 0.96 -18.60
C VAL A 233 -15.99 1.71 -19.71
N GLU A 234 -16.29 2.99 -19.87
CA GLU A 234 -15.68 3.89 -20.86
C GLU A 234 -14.19 4.15 -20.59
N ILE A 235 -13.66 3.74 -19.42
CA ILE A 235 -12.21 3.79 -19.17
C ILE A 235 -11.44 2.99 -20.24
N GLY A 236 -12.03 1.89 -20.76
CA GLY A 236 -11.44 1.08 -21.82
C GLY A 236 -11.25 1.80 -23.16
N GLN A 237 -11.93 2.93 -23.36
CA GLN A 237 -11.83 3.73 -24.60
C GLN A 237 -10.54 4.60 -24.66
N LEU A 238 -9.81 4.70 -23.55
CA LEU A 238 -8.54 5.46 -23.49
C LEU A 238 -7.40 4.70 -24.19
N SER A 239 -7.49 4.58 -25.49
CA SER A 239 -6.63 3.70 -26.31
C SER A 239 -5.14 4.06 -26.30
N GLN A 240 -4.76 5.29 -25.91
CA GLN A 240 -3.38 5.76 -25.82
C GLN A 240 -2.82 5.71 -24.39
N LEU A 241 -3.63 5.27 -23.39
CA LEU A 241 -3.23 5.30 -21.99
C LEU A 241 -2.06 4.35 -21.72
N GLN A 242 -0.98 4.91 -21.16
CA GLN A 242 0.25 4.21 -20.80
C GLN A 242 0.36 4.00 -19.29
N THR A 243 -0.03 5.01 -18.51
CA THR A 243 0.02 4.97 -17.05
C THR A 243 -1.35 5.23 -16.45
N LEU A 244 -1.79 4.34 -15.56
CA LEU A 244 -3.02 4.49 -14.79
C LEU A 244 -2.72 4.33 -13.30
N GLU A 245 -2.85 5.43 -12.55
CA GLU A 245 -2.59 5.47 -11.12
C GLU A 245 -3.89 5.62 -10.33
N LEU A 246 -4.22 4.60 -9.56
CA LEU A 246 -5.44 4.47 -8.75
C LEU A 246 -5.16 4.12 -7.29
N ASN A 247 -3.92 4.37 -6.82
CA ASN A 247 -3.53 4.04 -5.44
C ASN A 247 -4.38 4.80 -4.42
N ARG A 248 -4.64 4.13 -3.28
CA ARG A 248 -5.39 4.72 -2.16
C ARG A 248 -6.78 5.19 -2.58
N ASN A 249 -7.55 4.27 -3.13
CA ASN A 249 -8.96 4.41 -3.44
C ASN A 249 -9.78 3.35 -2.68
N GLN A 250 -11.00 3.09 -3.11
CA GLN A 250 -11.90 2.11 -2.50
C GLN A 250 -12.45 1.13 -3.55
N LEU A 251 -11.68 0.88 -4.61
CA LEU A 251 -12.09 0.00 -5.69
C LEU A 251 -12.28 -1.43 -5.16
N THR A 252 -13.46 -2.00 -5.41
CA THR A 252 -13.78 -3.39 -5.05
C THR A 252 -13.60 -4.35 -6.22
N SER A 253 -13.65 -3.84 -7.45
CA SER A 253 -13.43 -4.57 -8.70
C SER A 253 -12.93 -3.62 -9.78
N LEU A 254 -12.42 -4.18 -10.87
CA LEU A 254 -12.14 -3.48 -12.12
C LEU A 254 -13.19 -3.88 -13.17
N PRO A 255 -13.59 -2.97 -14.08
CA PRO A 255 -14.44 -3.33 -15.21
C PRO A 255 -13.67 -4.24 -16.19
N ILE A 256 -14.36 -5.10 -16.90
CA ILE A 256 -13.75 -6.01 -17.91
C ILE A 256 -13.08 -5.21 -19.03
N GLU A 257 -13.58 -4.02 -19.33
CA GLU A 257 -13.05 -3.10 -20.33
C GLU A 257 -11.64 -2.59 -20.01
N ILE A 258 -11.13 -2.82 -18.79
CA ILE A 258 -9.73 -2.53 -18.46
C ILE A 258 -8.79 -3.24 -19.44
N GLY A 259 -9.15 -4.43 -19.93
CA GLY A 259 -8.37 -5.19 -20.91
C GLY A 259 -8.24 -4.52 -22.27
N GLN A 260 -9.07 -3.51 -22.58
CA GLN A 260 -9.01 -2.77 -23.84
C GLN A 260 -7.89 -1.72 -23.88
N LEU A 261 -7.25 -1.41 -22.75
CA LEU A 261 -6.15 -0.46 -22.63
C LEU A 261 -4.86 -1.04 -23.24
N SER A 262 -4.84 -1.21 -24.55
CA SER A 262 -3.81 -1.94 -25.28
C SER A 262 -2.39 -1.34 -25.19
N GLN A 263 -2.24 -0.06 -24.82
CA GLN A 263 -0.97 0.63 -24.65
C GLN A 263 -0.53 0.73 -23.18
N LEU A 264 -1.32 0.21 -22.22
CA LEU A 264 -1.03 0.36 -20.81
C LEU A 264 0.26 -0.38 -20.41
N GLN A 265 1.20 0.37 -19.84
CA GLN A 265 2.49 -0.11 -19.36
C GLN A 265 2.53 -0.23 -17.84
N ASP A 266 1.94 0.72 -17.14
CA ASP A 266 1.97 0.79 -15.69
C ASP A 266 0.57 0.93 -15.11
N LEU A 267 0.20 -0.02 -14.22
CA LEU A 267 -1.09 -0.02 -13.53
C LEU A 267 -0.85 -0.09 -12.02
N PHE A 268 -1.19 0.98 -11.33
CA PHE A 268 -1.02 1.11 -9.89
C PHE A 268 -2.36 1.11 -9.15
N LEU A 269 -2.59 0.08 -8.36
CA LEU A 269 -3.84 -0.18 -7.62
C LEU A 269 -3.61 -0.43 -6.12
N ASN A 270 -2.47 0.01 -5.60
CA ASN A 270 -2.09 -0.18 -4.20
C ASN A 270 -3.10 0.49 -3.26
N GLN A 271 -3.37 -0.16 -2.12
CA GLN A 271 -4.32 0.35 -1.12
C GLN A 271 -5.73 0.57 -1.68
N ASN A 272 -6.33 -0.51 -2.17
CA ASN A 272 -7.73 -0.60 -2.58
C ASN A 272 -8.44 -1.75 -1.83
N GLN A 273 -9.60 -2.16 -2.29
CA GLN A 273 -10.41 -3.23 -1.70
C GLN A 273 -10.71 -4.34 -2.72
N LEU A 274 -9.82 -4.53 -3.70
CA LEU A 274 -10.01 -5.52 -4.75
C LEU A 274 -10.02 -6.94 -4.18
N THR A 275 -11.07 -7.70 -4.46
CA THR A 275 -11.20 -9.11 -4.06
C THR A 275 -10.79 -10.09 -5.15
N SER A 276 -10.83 -9.65 -6.41
CA SER A 276 -10.44 -10.41 -7.59
C SER A 276 -10.01 -9.47 -8.72
N LEU A 277 -9.37 -10.01 -9.73
CA LEU A 277 -9.11 -9.33 -11.01
C LEU A 277 -9.98 -9.95 -12.09
N PRO A 278 -10.46 -9.16 -13.09
CA PRO A 278 -11.13 -9.70 -14.26
C PRO A 278 -10.14 -10.50 -15.11
N ILE A 279 -10.62 -11.52 -15.83
CA ILE A 279 -9.77 -12.34 -16.70
C ILE A 279 -9.16 -11.52 -17.85
N GLU A 280 -9.84 -10.45 -18.24
CA GLU A 280 -9.41 -9.50 -19.27
C GLU A 280 -8.13 -8.73 -18.90
N ILE A 281 -7.68 -8.80 -17.63
CA ILE A 281 -6.38 -8.27 -17.23
C ILE A 281 -5.24 -8.84 -18.09
N GLY A 282 -5.38 -10.11 -18.53
CA GLY A 282 -4.43 -10.80 -19.41
C GLY A 282 -4.27 -10.17 -20.79
N GLN A 283 -5.23 -9.34 -21.23
CA GLN A 283 -5.19 -8.67 -22.54
C GLN A 283 -4.24 -7.46 -22.57
N LEU A 284 -3.76 -7.00 -21.41
CA LEU A 284 -2.82 -5.87 -21.28
C LEU A 284 -1.41 -6.23 -21.75
N SER A 285 -1.25 -6.49 -23.03
CA SER A 285 -0.03 -7.06 -23.62
C SER A 285 1.23 -6.19 -23.49
N GLN A 286 1.08 -4.89 -23.20
CA GLN A 286 2.20 -3.96 -23.01
C GLN A 286 2.55 -3.75 -21.53
N LEU A 287 1.79 -4.35 -20.59
CA LEU A 287 1.95 -4.09 -19.16
C LEU A 287 3.33 -4.56 -18.65
N GLN A 288 4.04 -3.63 -18.00
CA GLN A 288 5.37 -3.85 -17.43
C GLN A 288 5.34 -3.85 -15.90
N THR A 289 4.51 -2.99 -15.31
CA THR A 289 4.33 -2.90 -13.85
C THR A 289 2.87 -3.09 -13.46
N LEU A 290 2.62 -4.00 -12.52
CA LEU A 290 1.31 -4.19 -11.91
C LEU A 290 1.46 -4.14 -10.38
N ASP A 291 0.99 -3.07 -9.77
CA ASP A 291 1.00 -2.91 -8.30
C ASP A 291 -0.40 -3.11 -7.71
N LEU A 292 -0.56 -4.22 -7.00
CA LEU A 292 -1.77 -4.65 -6.32
C LEU A 292 -1.56 -4.79 -4.80
N ASN A 293 -0.54 -4.15 -4.25
CA ASN A 293 -0.26 -4.22 -2.81
C ASN A 293 -1.47 -3.74 -1.99
N GLN A 294 -1.63 -4.29 -0.78
CA GLN A 294 -2.65 -3.83 0.15
C GLN A 294 -4.07 -3.85 -0.45
N ASN A 295 -4.48 -5.02 -0.93
CA ASN A 295 -5.83 -5.34 -1.40
C ASN A 295 -6.39 -6.54 -0.63
N GLN A 296 -7.45 -7.15 -1.13
CA GLN A 296 -8.13 -8.30 -0.52
C GLN A 296 -8.18 -9.49 -1.48
N LEU A 297 -7.19 -9.60 -2.39
CA LEU A 297 -7.15 -10.65 -3.39
C LEU A 297 -6.97 -12.02 -2.74
N THR A 298 -7.85 -12.96 -3.05
CA THR A 298 -7.78 -14.36 -2.58
C THR A 298 -7.11 -15.28 -3.60
N SER A 299 -7.13 -14.92 -4.87
CA SER A 299 -6.52 -15.64 -5.99
C SER A 299 -6.17 -14.69 -7.14
N LEU A 300 -5.37 -15.17 -8.07
CA LEU A 300 -5.12 -14.51 -9.36
C LEU A 300 -5.79 -15.32 -10.48
N PRO A 301 -6.32 -14.67 -11.53
CA PRO A 301 -6.81 -15.39 -12.70
C PRO A 301 -5.65 -16.05 -13.46
N THR A 302 -5.92 -17.16 -14.15
CA THR A 302 -4.93 -17.89 -14.96
C THR A 302 -4.38 -17.02 -16.10
N GLU A 303 -5.19 -16.08 -16.58
CA GLU A 303 -4.86 -15.11 -17.63
C GLU A 303 -3.75 -14.14 -17.23
N ILE A 304 -3.39 -14.07 -15.94
CA ILE A 304 -2.20 -13.31 -15.49
C ILE A 304 -0.94 -13.73 -16.27
N GLY A 305 -0.84 -15.04 -16.63
CA GLY A 305 0.26 -15.57 -17.40
C GLY A 305 0.36 -15.07 -18.84
N GLN A 306 -0.62 -14.34 -19.35
CA GLN A 306 -0.60 -13.73 -20.68
C GLN A 306 0.14 -12.39 -20.72
N LEU A 307 0.48 -11.81 -19.56
CA LEU A 307 1.19 -10.53 -19.43
C LEU A 307 2.68 -10.70 -19.79
N SER A 308 2.98 -10.98 -21.04
CA SER A 308 4.31 -11.41 -21.52
C SER A 308 5.43 -10.37 -21.33
N ARG A 309 5.08 -9.08 -21.13
CA ARG A 309 6.03 -7.99 -20.88
C ARG A 309 6.16 -7.60 -19.41
N LEU A 310 5.42 -8.25 -18.51
CA LEU A 310 5.41 -7.89 -17.10
C LEU A 310 6.79 -8.11 -16.47
N ARG A 311 7.32 -7.07 -15.85
CA ARG A 311 8.63 -7.05 -15.17
C ARG A 311 8.50 -6.97 -13.66
N VAL A 312 7.49 -6.26 -13.18
CA VAL A 312 7.26 -6.04 -11.76
C VAL A 312 5.83 -6.41 -11.40
N LEU A 313 5.67 -7.34 -10.48
CA LEU A 313 4.37 -7.74 -9.92
C LEU A 313 4.41 -7.61 -8.40
N CYS A 314 3.62 -6.67 -7.88
CA CYS A 314 3.53 -6.40 -6.46
C CYS A 314 2.18 -6.85 -5.91
N LEU A 315 2.20 -7.81 -4.99
CA LEU A 315 1.03 -8.46 -4.39
C LEU A 315 1.12 -8.53 -2.86
N ASN A 316 1.96 -7.69 -2.25
CA ASN A 316 2.11 -7.68 -0.78
C ASN A 316 0.79 -7.33 -0.09
N GLN A 317 0.59 -7.89 1.11
CA GLN A 317 -0.57 -7.58 1.95
C GLN A 317 -1.90 -7.85 1.22
N ASN A 318 -2.07 -9.08 0.77
CA ASN A 318 -3.29 -9.64 0.23
C ASN A 318 -3.71 -10.90 1.01
N GLN A 319 -4.63 -11.67 0.48
CA GLN A 319 -5.15 -12.89 1.10
C GLN A 319 -4.93 -14.12 0.21
N LEU A 320 -3.87 -14.09 -0.62
CA LEU A 320 -3.57 -15.15 -1.56
C LEU A 320 -3.20 -16.45 -0.83
N THR A 321 -3.91 -17.53 -1.15
CA THR A 321 -3.63 -18.87 -0.61
C THR A 321 -2.76 -19.72 -1.54
N SER A 322 -2.75 -19.41 -2.83
CA SER A 322 -1.96 -20.07 -3.87
C SER A 322 -1.70 -19.12 -5.04
N LEU A 323 -0.77 -19.48 -5.89
CA LEU A 323 -0.54 -18.86 -7.20
C LEU A 323 -0.97 -19.84 -8.30
N PRO A 324 -1.53 -19.35 -9.43
CA PRO A 324 -1.82 -20.20 -10.57
C PRO A 324 -0.52 -20.69 -11.24
N ALA A 325 -0.53 -21.88 -11.84
CA ALA A 325 0.61 -22.43 -12.57
C ALA A 325 1.08 -21.50 -13.70
N GLU A 326 0.15 -20.79 -14.30
CA GLU A 326 0.39 -19.83 -15.38
C GLU A 326 1.30 -18.67 -14.99
N ILE A 327 1.57 -18.47 -13.68
CA ILE A 327 2.56 -17.49 -13.22
C ILE A 327 3.92 -17.73 -13.88
N GLY A 328 4.28 -19.01 -14.15
CA GLY A 328 5.52 -19.39 -14.80
C GLY A 328 5.68 -18.87 -16.24
N ARG A 329 4.58 -18.46 -16.88
CA ARG A 329 4.61 -17.90 -18.25
C ARG A 329 5.11 -16.46 -18.30
N LEU A 330 5.26 -15.77 -17.16
CA LEU A 330 5.74 -14.38 -17.07
C LEU A 330 7.26 -14.31 -17.34
N SER A 331 7.68 -14.63 -18.54
CA SER A 331 9.10 -14.83 -18.92
C SER A 331 10.00 -13.61 -18.73
N GLN A 332 9.43 -12.41 -18.63
CA GLN A 332 10.18 -11.15 -18.41
C GLN A 332 10.14 -10.68 -16.95
N LEU A 333 9.49 -11.43 -16.05
CA LEU A 333 9.31 -11.01 -14.66
C LEU A 333 10.66 -10.96 -13.93
N GLN A 334 10.99 -9.81 -13.37
CA GLN A 334 12.22 -9.55 -12.63
C GLN A 334 11.98 -9.43 -11.13
N VAL A 335 10.83 -8.92 -10.73
CA VAL A 335 10.49 -8.66 -9.33
C VAL A 335 9.10 -9.22 -9.03
N LEU A 336 9.02 -10.09 -8.02
CA LEU A 336 7.78 -10.65 -7.51
C LEU A 336 7.71 -10.45 -6.00
N TYR A 337 6.79 -9.59 -5.55
CA TYR A 337 6.55 -9.33 -4.14
C TYR A 337 5.23 -9.97 -3.69
N LEU A 338 5.31 -10.87 -2.73
CA LEU A 338 4.20 -11.66 -2.18
C LEU A 338 4.17 -11.66 -0.65
N ASN A 339 4.81 -10.66 -0.01
CA ASN A 339 4.87 -10.59 1.45
C ASN A 339 3.47 -10.44 2.07
N GLN A 340 3.31 -11.00 3.27
CA GLN A 340 2.06 -10.85 4.02
C GLN A 340 0.84 -11.36 3.23
N ASN A 341 0.92 -12.62 2.82
CA ASN A 341 -0.17 -13.38 2.23
C ASN A 341 -0.42 -14.67 3.05
N GLN A 342 -1.18 -15.61 2.51
CA GLN A 342 -1.53 -16.87 3.15
C GLN A 342 -1.03 -18.07 2.33
N LEU A 343 0.05 -17.90 1.56
CA LEU A 343 0.60 -18.94 0.69
C LEU A 343 1.12 -20.10 1.50
N THR A 344 0.64 -21.31 1.20
CA THR A 344 1.10 -22.56 1.84
C THR A 344 2.15 -23.30 1.02
N ALA A 345 2.17 -23.08 -0.29
CA ALA A 345 3.13 -23.62 -1.26
C ALA A 345 3.29 -22.70 -2.46
N LEU A 346 4.33 -22.90 -3.22
CA LEU A 346 4.53 -22.30 -4.55
C LEU A 346 4.28 -23.37 -5.63
N PRO A 347 3.73 -22.99 -6.79
CA PRO A 347 3.62 -23.92 -7.93
C PRO A 347 5.02 -24.25 -8.47
N THR A 348 5.18 -25.45 -9.03
CA THR A 348 6.45 -25.90 -9.64
C THR A 348 6.87 -25.00 -10.79
N GLU A 349 5.91 -24.42 -11.50
CA GLU A 349 6.11 -23.49 -12.61
C GLU A 349 6.82 -22.18 -12.20
N ILE A 350 6.97 -21.92 -10.88
CA ILE A 350 7.76 -20.78 -10.40
C ILE A 350 9.19 -20.81 -10.97
N GLY A 351 9.75 -22.03 -11.17
CA GLY A 351 11.08 -22.23 -11.74
C GLY A 351 11.23 -21.72 -13.18
N GLN A 352 10.13 -21.53 -13.92
CA GLN A 352 10.14 -21.04 -15.29
C GLN A 352 10.41 -19.52 -15.40
N LEU A 353 10.39 -18.78 -14.28
CA LEU A 353 10.64 -17.34 -14.23
C LEU A 353 12.13 -17.02 -14.42
N SER A 354 12.67 -17.30 -15.58
CA SER A 354 14.12 -17.26 -15.89
C SER A 354 14.79 -15.89 -15.70
N GLN A 355 14.04 -14.80 -15.69
CA GLN A 355 14.56 -13.45 -15.50
C GLN A 355 14.36 -12.92 -14.07
N LEU A 356 13.80 -13.74 -13.16
CA LEU A 356 13.47 -13.30 -11.80
C LEU A 356 14.74 -13.02 -10.99
N ARG A 357 14.83 -11.80 -10.46
CA ARG A 357 15.95 -11.33 -9.64
C ARG A 357 15.58 -11.20 -8.17
N THR A 358 14.34 -10.82 -7.90
CA THR A 358 13.83 -10.63 -6.55
C THR A 358 12.57 -11.45 -6.35
N LEU A 359 12.59 -12.33 -5.35
CA LEU A 359 11.42 -13.06 -4.87
C LEU A 359 11.24 -12.80 -3.38
N SER A 360 10.13 -12.15 -3.02
CA SER A 360 9.85 -11.83 -1.63
C SER A 360 8.55 -12.48 -1.17
N LEU A 361 8.69 -13.36 -0.17
CA LEU A 361 7.65 -14.24 0.37
C LEU A 361 7.57 -14.16 1.89
N ASN A 362 8.05 -13.07 2.50
CA ASN A 362 8.01 -12.92 3.96
C ASN A 362 6.59 -12.96 4.48
N GLN A 363 6.42 -13.50 5.70
CA GLN A 363 5.12 -13.52 6.36
C GLN A 363 4.04 -14.24 5.53
N ASN A 364 4.34 -15.51 5.21
CA ASN A 364 3.42 -16.45 4.59
C ASN A 364 3.33 -17.73 5.46
N GLN A 365 2.77 -18.80 4.91
CA GLN A 365 2.58 -20.08 5.60
C GLN A 365 3.30 -21.21 4.88
N LEU A 366 4.39 -20.90 4.15
CA LEU A 366 5.13 -21.89 3.37
C LEU A 366 5.77 -22.94 4.29
N THR A 367 5.48 -24.21 4.02
CA THR A 367 6.07 -25.34 4.73
C THR A 367 7.29 -25.92 4.02
N HIS A 368 7.38 -25.74 2.71
CA HIS A 368 8.48 -26.19 1.84
C HIS A 368 8.59 -25.29 0.61
N LEU A 369 9.72 -25.36 -0.06
CA LEU A 369 9.93 -24.79 -1.40
C LEU A 369 9.95 -25.92 -2.43
N PRO A 370 9.40 -25.70 -3.65
CA PRO A 370 9.52 -26.68 -4.73
C PRO A 370 10.98 -26.81 -5.18
N VAL A 371 11.38 -27.98 -5.68
CA VAL A 371 12.74 -28.22 -6.17
C VAL A 371 13.09 -27.32 -7.36
N GLU A 372 12.09 -26.92 -8.12
CA GLU A 372 12.21 -26.02 -9.27
C GLU A 372 12.66 -24.61 -8.88
N ILE A 373 12.68 -24.27 -7.58
CA ILE A 373 13.24 -23.00 -7.11
C ILE A 373 14.70 -22.84 -7.59
N GLY A 374 15.45 -23.94 -7.70
CA GLY A 374 16.83 -23.96 -8.20
C GLY A 374 16.99 -23.51 -9.66
N GLN A 375 15.92 -23.54 -10.45
CA GLN A 375 15.94 -23.12 -11.86
C GLN A 375 15.97 -21.59 -12.03
N LEU A 376 15.76 -20.81 -10.96
CA LEU A 376 15.77 -19.35 -10.97
C LEU A 376 17.20 -18.79 -11.08
N SER A 377 17.86 -19.05 -12.21
CA SER A 377 19.30 -18.80 -12.42
C SER A 377 19.74 -17.34 -12.27
N GLN A 378 18.81 -16.36 -12.36
CA GLN A 378 19.09 -14.93 -12.21
C GLN A 378 18.73 -14.39 -10.82
N LEU A 379 18.24 -15.25 -9.89
CA LEU A 379 17.77 -14.81 -8.58
C LEU A 379 18.92 -14.27 -7.72
N GLN A 380 18.79 -13.04 -7.26
CA GLN A 380 19.76 -12.33 -6.44
C GLN A 380 19.27 -12.14 -4.99
N TRP A 381 17.98 -11.95 -4.81
CA TRP A 381 17.38 -11.67 -3.51
C TRP A 381 16.20 -12.61 -3.25
N LEU A 382 16.30 -13.41 -2.19
CA LEU A 382 15.26 -14.35 -1.77
C LEU A 382 14.90 -14.08 -0.29
N TYR A 383 13.68 -13.62 -0.08
CA TYR A 383 13.17 -13.27 1.24
C TYR A 383 12.07 -14.24 1.65
N LEU A 384 12.33 -15.02 2.70
CA LEU A 384 11.46 -16.09 3.20
C LEU A 384 11.25 -16.01 4.72
N ASN A 385 11.49 -14.83 5.33
CA ASN A 385 11.31 -14.67 6.77
C ASN A 385 9.86 -14.90 7.19
N GLN A 386 9.67 -15.39 8.41
CA GLN A 386 8.34 -15.58 8.98
C GLN A 386 7.46 -16.51 8.12
N ASN A 387 7.96 -17.72 7.91
CA ASN A 387 7.25 -18.82 7.28
C ASN A 387 7.29 -20.07 8.21
N GLN A 388 6.94 -21.23 7.69
CA GLN A 388 6.90 -22.49 8.44
C GLN A 388 7.85 -23.53 7.82
N LEU A 389 8.93 -23.07 7.16
CA LEU A 389 9.89 -23.95 6.47
C LEU A 389 10.61 -24.84 7.47
N THR A 390 10.55 -26.15 7.26
CA THR A 390 11.26 -27.14 8.07
C THR A 390 12.59 -27.57 7.46
N SER A 391 12.74 -27.43 6.15
CA SER A 391 13.96 -27.73 5.38
C SER A 391 14.02 -26.88 4.10
N LEU A 392 15.16 -26.85 3.47
CA LEU A 392 15.36 -26.31 2.11
C LEU A 392 15.63 -27.47 1.16
N PRO A 393 15.18 -27.38 -0.12
CA PRO A 393 15.56 -28.36 -1.14
C PRO A 393 17.05 -28.23 -1.48
N ILE A 394 17.67 -29.33 -1.88
CA ILE A 394 19.09 -29.36 -2.26
C ILE A 394 19.37 -28.45 -3.46
N GLU A 395 18.38 -28.26 -4.33
CA GLU A 395 18.44 -27.40 -5.51
C GLU A 395 18.61 -25.90 -5.16
N ILE A 396 18.48 -25.52 -3.86
CA ILE A 396 18.81 -24.16 -3.42
C ILE A 396 20.24 -23.77 -3.80
N GLY A 397 21.18 -24.75 -3.82
CA GLY A 397 22.56 -24.55 -4.22
C GLY A 397 22.76 -24.16 -5.68
N GLN A 398 21.77 -24.38 -6.54
CA GLN A 398 21.83 -24.02 -7.97
C GLN A 398 21.62 -22.52 -8.21
N LEU A 399 21.21 -21.74 -7.21
CA LEU A 399 20.99 -20.29 -7.29
C LEU A 399 22.32 -19.52 -7.33
N SER A 400 23.09 -19.70 -8.38
CA SER A 400 24.47 -19.22 -8.52
C SER A 400 24.65 -17.70 -8.42
N GLN A 401 23.59 -16.91 -8.65
CA GLN A 401 23.60 -15.45 -8.56
C GLN A 401 23.06 -14.91 -7.23
N LEU A 402 22.67 -15.80 -6.28
CA LEU A 402 22.05 -15.38 -5.05
C LEU A 402 23.03 -14.61 -4.15
N GLN A 403 22.65 -13.38 -3.78
CA GLN A 403 23.45 -12.49 -2.94
C GLN A 403 22.89 -12.38 -1.52
N GLU A 404 21.58 -12.45 -1.38
CA GLU A 404 20.92 -12.35 -0.08
C GLU A 404 19.85 -13.43 0.10
N LEU A 405 19.94 -14.14 1.21
CA LEU A 405 19.00 -15.19 1.60
C LEU A 405 18.54 -14.93 3.03
N TYR A 406 17.24 -14.63 3.17
CA TYR A 406 16.62 -14.35 4.46
C TYR A 406 15.62 -15.45 4.81
N LEU A 407 15.91 -16.19 5.87
CA LEU A 407 15.17 -17.34 6.36
C LEU A 407 14.82 -17.23 7.85
N SER A 408 14.87 -16.04 8.42
CA SER A 408 14.61 -15.84 9.86
C SER A 408 13.16 -16.15 10.21
N GLN A 409 12.95 -16.63 11.44
CA GLN A 409 11.61 -17.00 11.93
C GLN A 409 10.95 -18.09 11.06
N ASN A 410 11.65 -19.22 10.96
CA ASN A 410 11.18 -20.45 10.34
C ASN A 410 11.37 -21.62 11.34
N GLN A 411 11.25 -22.84 10.87
CA GLN A 411 11.37 -24.06 11.68
C GLN A 411 12.53 -24.95 11.20
N LEU A 412 13.57 -24.34 10.59
CA LEU A 412 14.70 -25.07 10.02
C LEU A 412 15.51 -25.76 11.13
N THR A 413 15.70 -27.07 11.00
CA THR A 413 16.53 -27.86 11.91
C THR A 413 17.96 -28.06 11.39
N SER A 414 18.15 -27.99 10.07
CA SER A 414 19.43 -28.08 9.36
C SER A 414 19.38 -27.35 8.03
N LEU A 415 20.53 -27.15 7.42
CA LEU A 415 20.69 -26.69 6.04
C LEU A 415 21.15 -27.87 5.16
N PRO A 416 20.83 -27.87 3.84
CA PRO A 416 21.42 -28.83 2.92
C PRO A 416 22.90 -28.50 2.69
N ILE A 417 23.72 -29.50 2.37
CA ILE A 417 25.16 -29.34 2.10
C ILE A 417 25.40 -28.41 0.89
N GLU A 418 24.46 -28.38 -0.04
CA GLU A 418 24.48 -27.58 -1.26
C GLU A 418 24.40 -26.08 -0.97
N ILE A 419 24.10 -25.69 0.28
CA ILE A 419 24.16 -24.27 0.67
C ILE A 419 25.53 -23.66 0.41
N GLY A 420 26.61 -24.46 0.53
CA GLY A 420 27.98 -24.05 0.25
C GLY A 420 28.24 -23.66 -1.20
N GLN A 421 27.38 -24.08 -2.14
CA GLN A 421 27.52 -23.77 -3.57
C GLN A 421 27.10 -22.33 -3.92
N LEU A 422 26.48 -21.60 -2.99
CA LEU A 422 26.02 -20.20 -3.18
C LEU A 422 27.20 -19.22 -3.16
N SER A 423 28.07 -19.31 -4.17
CA SER A 423 29.36 -18.60 -4.22
C SER A 423 29.26 -17.07 -4.21
N GLN A 424 28.11 -16.48 -4.54
CA GLN A 424 27.88 -15.03 -4.55
C GLN A 424 27.17 -14.53 -3.28
N LEU A 425 26.84 -15.43 -2.33
CA LEU A 425 26.06 -15.08 -1.16
C LEU A 425 26.84 -14.14 -0.22
N ARG A 426 26.24 -12.99 0.07
CA ARG A 426 26.79 -11.94 0.95
C ARG A 426 26.07 -11.88 2.30
N THR A 427 24.78 -12.14 2.30
CA THR A 427 23.95 -12.12 3.51
C THR A 427 23.22 -13.44 3.65
N LEU A 428 23.36 -14.07 4.82
CA LEU A 428 22.57 -15.21 5.22
C LEU A 428 21.93 -14.95 6.59
N SER A 429 20.61 -14.90 6.61
CA SER A 429 19.86 -14.66 7.84
C SER A 429 19.02 -15.88 8.22
N LEU A 430 19.35 -16.46 9.35
CA LEU A 430 18.76 -17.70 9.90
C LEU A 430 18.31 -17.50 11.36
N ASN A 431 18.07 -16.26 11.80
CA ASN A 431 17.64 -15.99 13.17
C ASN A 431 16.32 -16.71 13.48
N GLN A 432 16.16 -17.10 14.76
CA GLN A 432 14.89 -17.68 15.21
C GLN A 432 14.48 -18.90 14.38
N ASN A 433 15.38 -19.89 14.33
CA ASN A 433 15.15 -21.21 13.77
C ASN A 433 15.44 -22.28 14.84
N GLN A 434 15.56 -23.53 14.44
CA GLN A 434 15.80 -24.67 15.33
C GLN A 434 17.13 -25.37 14.99
N LEU A 435 18.11 -24.63 14.44
CA LEU A 435 19.39 -25.20 14.03
C LEU A 435 20.18 -25.68 15.25
N THR A 436 20.56 -26.94 15.25
CA THR A 436 21.39 -27.55 16.31
C THR A 436 22.87 -27.54 15.98
N HIS A 437 23.23 -27.48 14.71
CA HIS A 437 24.61 -27.44 14.20
C HIS A 437 24.66 -26.71 12.85
N LEU A 438 25.83 -26.26 12.50
CA LEU A 438 26.17 -25.79 11.14
C LEU A 438 27.02 -26.83 10.47
N LEU A 439 26.81 -27.02 9.17
CA LEU A 439 27.62 -27.91 8.34
C LEU A 439 28.97 -27.26 7.99
N ALA A 440 29.98 -28.10 7.71
CA ALA A 440 31.30 -27.67 7.27
C ALA A 440 31.24 -26.81 5.98
N GLU A 441 30.30 -27.13 5.10
CA GLU A 441 30.07 -26.45 3.82
C GLU A 441 29.73 -24.97 3.96
N ILE A 442 29.33 -24.51 5.16
CA ILE A 442 29.15 -23.07 5.42
C ILE A 442 30.44 -22.27 5.13
N GLY A 443 31.60 -22.89 5.35
CA GLY A 443 32.90 -22.28 5.06
C GLY A 443 33.17 -22.00 3.57
N GLN A 444 32.45 -22.64 2.66
CA GLN A 444 32.57 -22.44 1.21
C GLN A 444 31.95 -21.13 0.73
N LEU A 445 31.16 -20.46 1.56
CA LEU A 445 30.52 -19.17 1.25
C LEU A 445 31.52 -18.01 1.25
N SER A 446 32.45 -18.04 0.30
CA SER A 446 33.63 -17.17 0.27
C SER A 446 33.34 -15.65 0.21
N GLN A 447 32.14 -15.24 -0.22
CA GLN A 447 31.73 -13.85 -0.33
C GLN A 447 30.86 -13.38 0.87
N LEU A 448 30.58 -14.27 1.84
CA LEU A 448 29.68 -13.98 2.94
C LEU A 448 30.23 -12.88 3.84
N GLN A 449 29.43 -11.82 4.05
CA GLN A 449 29.77 -10.63 4.84
C GLN A 449 28.94 -10.57 6.12
N TRP A 450 27.70 -11.01 6.07
CA TRP A 450 26.75 -10.97 7.19
C TRP A 450 26.13 -12.33 7.43
N LEU A 451 26.34 -12.89 8.63
CA LEU A 451 25.76 -14.16 9.06
C LEU A 451 24.99 -13.94 10.37
N TYR A 452 23.70 -14.16 10.30
CA TYR A 452 22.77 -14.01 11.41
C TYR A 452 22.20 -15.36 11.84
N LEU A 453 22.55 -15.80 13.06
CA LEU A 453 22.21 -17.10 13.62
C LEU A 453 21.63 -16.98 15.04
N ASN A 454 21.12 -15.79 15.40
CA ASN A 454 20.57 -15.55 16.73
C ASN A 454 19.36 -16.43 17.01
N GLN A 455 19.17 -16.79 18.28
CA GLN A 455 17.99 -17.54 18.71
C GLN A 455 17.83 -18.86 17.92
N ASN A 456 18.88 -19.69 18.00
CA ASN A 456 18.91 -21.06 17.52
C ASN A 456 19.28 -22.01 18.68
N GLN A 457 19.62 -23.24 18.37
CA GLN A 457 20.01 -24.28 19.35
C GLN A 457 21.44 -24.77 19.11
N LEU A 458 22.31 -23.92 18.53
CA LEU A 458 23.68 -24.27 18.16
C LEU A 458 24.51 -24.58 19.44
N THR A 459 25.10 -25.77 19.47
CA THR A 459 25.98 -26.20 20.56
C THR A 459 27.45 -25.98 20.28
N SER A 460 27.84 -25.93 19.00
CA SER A 460 29.20 -25.69 18.50
C SER A 460 29.20 -25.04 17.11
N LEU A 461 30.32 -24.55 16.68
CA LEU A 461 30.58 -24.10 15.32
C LEU A 461 31.61 -25.06 14.66
N PRO A 462 31.46 -25.34 13.35
CA PRO A 462 32.48 -26.12 12.64
C PRO A 462 33.78 -25.33 12.47
N ALA A 463 34.92 -26.02 12.38
CA ALA A 463 36.21 -25.37 12.15
C ALA A 463 36.24 -24.55 10.84
N GLU A 464 35.50 -25.00 9.84
CA GLU A 464 35.37 -24.36 8.52
C GLU A 464 34.74 -22.96 8.60
N ILE A 465 34.13 -22.57 9.73
CA ILE A 465 33.64 -21.19 9.91
C ILE A 465 34.78 -20.17 9.71
N GLY A 466 36.03 -20.55 10.05
CA GLY A 466 37.22 -19.74 9.83
C GLY A 466 37.60 -19.50 8.37
N GLN A 467 36.99 -20.20 7.42
CA GLN A 467 37.20 -19.99 5.99
C GLN A 467 36.41 -18.79 5.43
N LEU A 468 35.47 -18.24 6.20
CA LEU A 468 34.66 -17.07 5.84
C LEU A 468 35.48 -15.78 5.87
N SER A 469 36.45 -15.66 4.98
CA SER A 469 37.45 -14.57 4.98
C SER A 469 36.85 -13.17 4.75
N GLN A 470 35.67 -13.06 4.18
CA GLN A 470 34.98 -11.79 3.93
C GLN A 470 33.99 -11.43 5.05
N LEU A 471 33.80 -12.29 6.06
CA LEU A 471 32.78 -12.09 7.08
C LEU A 471 33.13 -10.89 7.97
N GLN A 472 32.18 -9.96 8.05
CA GLN A 472 32.30 -8.74 8.85
C GLN A 472 31.45 -8.81 10.12
N TRP A 473 30.27 -9.39 10.05
CA TRP A 473 29.35 -9.49 11.18
C TRP A 473 28.87 -10.92 11.38
N LEU A 474 29.06 -11.41 12.61
CA LEU A 474 28.61 -12.70 13.06
C LEU A 474 27.75 -12.56 14.31
N TYR A 475 26.49 -12.92 14.20
CA TYR A 475 25.54 -12.84 15.29
C TYR A 475 25.09 -14.25 15.70
N LEU A 476 25.41 -14.60 16.94
CA LEU A 476 25.18 -15.93 17.52
C LEU A 476 24.51 -15.84 18.91
N ASN A 477 23.90 -14.70 19.25
CA ASN A 477 23.31 -14.54 20.56
C ASN A 477 22.09 -15.47 20.75
N GLN A 478 21.85 -15.85 21.99
CA GLN A 478 20.77 -16.78 22.33
C GLN A 478 20.91 -18.14 21.60
N ASN A 479 22.04 -18.80 21.83
CA ASN A 479 22.32 -20.16 21.40
C ASN A 479 22.79 -20.99 22.61
N GLN A 480 23.35 -22.17 22.38
CA GLN A 480 23.82 -23.08 23.42
C GLN A 480 25.32 -23.37 23.26
N LEU A 481 26.09 -22.43 22.69
CA LEU A 481 27.52 -22.61 22.43
C LEU A 481 28.31 -22.76 23.73
N THR A 482 29.07 -23.85 23.84
CA THR A 482 29.94 -24.09 25.00
C THR A 482 31.38 -23.64 24.77
N SER A 483 31.81 -23.61 23.53
CA SER A 483 33.14 -23.16 23.07
C SER A 483 33.11 -22.62 21.66
N LEU A 484 34.20 -21.96 21.23
CA LEU A 484 34.45 -21.54 19.86
C LEU A 484 35.64 -22.34 19.32
N PRO A 485 35.65 -22.68 18.01
CA PRO A 485 36.84 -23.28 17.38
C PRO A 485 37.96 -22.26 17.30
N GLY A 486 39.23 -22.70 17.39
CA GLY A 486 40.38 -21.84 17.22
C GLY A 486 40.44 -21.14 15.86
N GLU A 487 39.89 -21.80 14.85
CA GLU A 487 39.78 -21.26 13.48
C GLU A 487 39.00 -19.95 13.38
N ILE A 488 38.23 -19.57 14.44
CA ILE A 488 37.57 -18.25 14.51
C ILE A 488 38.56 -17.12 14.27
N GLY A 489 39.82 -17.27 14.73
CA GLY A 489 40.90 -16.28 14.54
C GLY A 489 41.28 -16.01 13.09
N LYS A 490 40.95 -16.90 12.15
CA LYS A 490 41.22 -16.74 10.72
C LYS A 490 40.31 -15.72 10.03
N MET A 491 39.20 -15.30 10.65
CA MET A 491 38.25 -14.34 10.10
C MET A 491 38.75 -12.90 10.25
N SER A 492 39.79 -12.55 9.54
CA SER A 492 40.54 -11.29 9.70
C SER A 492 39.71 -10.01 9.48
N ARG A 493 38.62 -10.08 8.73
CA ARG A 493 37.70 -8.95 8.46
C ARG A 493 36.53 -8.85 9.43
N LEU A 494 36.49 -9.72 10.44
CA LEU A 494 35.36 -9.73 11.39
C LEU A 494 35.43 -8.46 12.27
N ARG A 495 34.38 -7.65 12.19
CA ARG A 495 34.24 -6.39 12.94
C ARG A 495 33.30 -6.51 14.13
N ARG A 496 32.27 -7.34 14.00
CA ARG A 496 31.29 -7.55 15.07
C ARG A 496 31.06 -9.03 15.32
N LEU A 497 31.25 -9.42 16.60
CA LEU A 497 30.96 -10.76 17.08
C LEU A 497 30.01 -10.66 18.28
N ASN A 498 28.79 -11.17 18.12
CA ASN A 498 27.80 -11.21 19.18
C ASN A 498 27.55 -12.64 19.63
N LEU A 499 27.95 -12.92 20.87
CA LEU A 499 27.85 -14.21 21.54
C LEU A 499 27.07 -14.10 22.87
N ASN A 500 26.28 -13.05 23.06
CA ASN A 500 25.49 -12.90 24.28
C ASN A 500 24.55 -14.09 24.48
N GLN A 501 24.28 -14.42 25.75
CA GLN A 501 23.32 -15.48 26.08
C GLN A 501 23.66 -16.82 25.42
N ASN A 502 24.87 -17.32 25.75
CA ASN A 502 25.36 -18.63 25.40
C ASN A 502 25.85 -19.36 26.67
N GLN A 503 26.56 -20.45 26.50
CA GLN A 503 27.10 -21.29 27.61
C GLN A 503 28.64 -21.36 27.55
N LEU A 504 29.30 -20.30 26.97
CA LEU A 504 30.75 -20.29 26.78
C LEU A 504 31.48 -20.31 28.14
N THR A 505 32.35 -21.31 28.35
CA THR A 505 33.17 -21.42 29.55
C THR A 505 34.53 -20.76 29.40
N ASN A 506 35.03 -20.70 28.17
CA ASN A 506 36.30 -20.06 27.80
C ASN A 506 36.24 -19.51 26.34
N LEU A 507 37.22 -18.72 25.97
CA LEU A 507 37.49 -18.29 24.60
C LEU A 507 38.82 -18.86 24.14
N PRO A 508 38.95 -19.25 22.86
CA PRO A 508 40.24 -19.68 22.31
C PRO A 508 41.24 -18.48 22.27
N ALA A 509 42.53 -18.75 22.44
CA ALA A 509 43.58 -17.73 22.34
C ALA A 509 43.59 -17.02 20.96
N GLU A 510 43.22 -17.75 19.93
CA GLU A 510 43.13 -17.29 18.54
C GLU A 510 42.10 -16.16 18.35
N ILE A 511 41.20 -15.90 19.32
CA ILE A 511 40.33 -14.72 19.32
C ILE A 511 41.13 -13.42 19.17
N GLY A 512 42.36 -13.38 19.71
CA GLY A 512 43.28 -12.23 19.59
C GLY A 512 43.76 -11.94 18.17
N GLN A 513 43.57 -12.86 17.22
CA GLN A 513 43.98 -12.70 15.81
C GLN A 513 42.96 -11.93 14.98
N LEU A 514 41.77 -11.62 15.52
CA LEU A 514 40.70 -10.88 14.85
C LEU A 514 41.04 -9.38 14.73
N SER A 515 41.95 -9.04 13.85
CA SER A 515 42.60 -7.73 13.77
C SER A 515 41.65 -6.55 13.52
N GLU A 516 40.52 -6.76 12.85
CA GLU A 516 39.51 -5.73 12.58
C GLU A 516 38.34 -5.74 13.60
N LEU A 517 38.39 -6.57 14.65
CA LEU A 517 37.25 -6.70 15.58
C LEU A 517 37.08 -5.42 16.40
N GLN A 518 35.89 -4.81 16.30
CA GLN A 518 35.51 -3.58 16.97
C GLN A 518 34.51 -3.80 18.11
N TRP A 519 33.62 -4.76 17.93
CA TRP A 519 32.54 -5.04 18.89
C TRP A 519 32.51 -6.53 19.26
N LEU A 520 32.75 -6.82 20.55
CA LEU A 520 32.68 -8.16 21.11
C LEU A 520 31.66 -8.19 22.25
N TYR A 521 30.58 -8.92 22.07
CA TYR A 521 29.51 -9.05 23.05
C TYR A 521 29.49 -10.48 23.60
N LEU A 522 29.69 -10.61 24.92
CA LEU A 522 29.80 -11.88 25.64
C LEU A 522 28.96 -11.90 26.93
N ASN A 523 27.98 -10.97 27.07
CA ASN A 523 27.12 -10.95 28.24
C ASN A 523 26.36 -12.26 28.41
N GLN A 524 26.07 -12.64 29.66
CA GLN A 524 25.27 -13.83 29.97
C GLN A 524 25.88 -15.10 29.36
N ASN A 525 27.10 -15.39 29.78
CA ASN A 525 27.82 -16.63 29.49
C ASN A 525 28.37 -17.24 30.79
N GLN A 526 29.20 -18.26 30.70
CA GLN A 526 29.80 -18.99 31.84
C GLN A 526 31.34 -18.77 31.87
N LEU A 527 31.83 -17.64 31.32
CA LEU A 527 33.26 -17.39 31.28
C LEU A 527 33.84 -17.21 32.68
N THR A 528 34.87 -17.99 33.02
CA THR A 528 35.60 -17.88 34.28
C THR A 528 36.84 -17.06 34.18
N SER A 529 37.40 -16.89 32.97
CA SER A 529 38.58 -16.08 32.66
C SER A 529 38.55 -15.61 31.22
N LEU A 530 39.40 -14.68 30.86
CA LEU A 530 39.62 -14.22 29.48
C LEU A 530 41.05 -14.58 29.06
N PRO A 531 41.26 -15.02 27.79
CA PRO A 531 42.61 -15.20 27.28
C PRO A 531 43.35 -13.86 27.21
N GLY A 532 44.64 -13.86 27.52
CA GLY A 532 45.49 -12.66 27.48
C GLY A 532 45.53 -12.01 26.10
N GLU A 533 45.34 -12.79 25.07
CA GLU A 533 45.33 -12.43 23.64
C GLU A 533 44.21 -11.46 23.26
N ILE A 534 43.16 -11.32 24.08
CA ILE A 534 42.18 -10.23 23.90
C ILE A 534 42.85 -8.86 23.94
N GLY A 535 43.96 -8.73 24.67
CA GLY A 535 44.79 -7.50 24.70
C GLY A 535 45.39 -7.12 23.34
N GLN A 536 45.50 -8.08 22.40
CA GLN A 536 46.04 -7.87 21.03
C GLN A 536 45.01 -7.24 20.08
N LEU A 537 43.74 -7.24 20.42
CA LEU A 537 42.63 -6.69 19.61
C LEU A 537 42.73 -5.14 19.56
N SER A 538 43.63 -4.61 18.73
CA SER A 538 43.93 -3.17 18.67
C SER A 538 42.74 -2.30 18.31
N GLN A 539 41.83 -2.82 17.46
CA GLN A 539 40.64 -2.11 16.98
C GLN A 539 39.41 -2.27 17.90
N LEU A 540 39.50 -3.07 18.97
CA LEU A 540 38.36 -3.33 19.83
C LEU A 540 37.92 -2.08 20.61
N ILE A 541 36.68 -1.64 20.33
CA ILE A 541 36.06 -0.45 20.92
C ILE A 541 35.14 -0.86 22.07
N ILE A 542 34.35 -1.91 21.86
CA ILE A 542 33.34 -2.38 22.84
C ILE A 542 33.61 -3.83 23.19
N LEU A 543 33.78 -4.06 24.51
CA LEU A 543 33.80 -5.40 25.12
C LEU A 543 32.70 -5.45 26.19
N LYS A 544 31.72 -6.35 26.04
CA LYS A 544 30.61 -6.55 26.99
C LYS A 544 30.72 -7.93 27.63
N LEU A 545 30.82 -7.98 28.97
CA LEU A 545 31.07 -9.19 29.75
C LEU A 545 30.10 -9.39 30.94
N ALA A 546 29.07 -8.55 31.05
CA ALA A 546 28.14 -8.62 32.17
C ALA A 546 27.54 -10.04 32.33
N GLU A 547 27.26 -10.40 33.56
CA GLU A 547 26.66 -11.71 33.91
C GLU A 547 27.50 -12.90 33.42
N ASN A 548 28.83 -12.85 33.71
CA ASN A 548 29.78 -13.94 33.61
C ASN A 548 30.44 -14.20 35.00
N PRO A 549 30.75 -15.44 35.36
CA PRO A 549 31.41 -15.75 36.65
C PRO A 549 32.94 -15.49 36.59
N LEU A 550 33.37 -14.36 36.00
CA LEU A 550 34.78 -14.02 35.86
C LEU A 550 35.43 -13.84 37.21
N LYS A 551 36.49 -14.63 37.49
CA LYS A 551 37.26 -14.55 38.72
C LYS A 551 38.42 -13.61 38.65
N ASP A 552 39.04 -13.51 37.47
CA ASP A 552 40.19 -12.67 37.24
C ASP A 552 40.20 -12.09 35.82
N ILE A 553 40.36 -10.77 35.69
CA ILE A 553 40.51 -10.09 34.43
C ILE A 553 41.87 -9.36 34.49
N ALA A 554 42.72 -9.60 33.50
CA ALA A 554 44.01 -8.94 33.40
C ALA A 554 43.86 -7.41 33.54
N GLU A 555 44.66 -6.79 34.42
CA GLU A 555 44.52 -5.38 34.75
C GLU A 555 44.53 -4.46 33.53
N LYS A 556 45.34 -4.75 32.51
CA LYS A 556 45.39 -4.00 31.24
C LYS A 556 44.04 -4.03 30.49
N ILE A 557 43.31 -5.15 30.55
CA ILE A 557 41.96 -5.30 29.90
C ILE A 557 40.96 -4.51 30.71
N ARG A 558 41.01 -4.64 32.06
CA ARG A 558 40.10 -3.93 32.96
C ARG A 558 40.18 -2.41 32.76
N GLN A 559 41.42 -1.87 32.74
CA GLN A 559 41.66 -0.42 32.54
C GLN A 559 41.20 0.04 31.16
N ARG A 560 41.47 -0.74 30.10
CA ARG A 560 41.14 -0.35 28.73
C ARG A 560 39.63 -0.25 28.48
N PHE A 561 38.86 -1.13 29.07
CA PHE A 561 37.40 -1.27 28.80
C PHE A 561 36.54 -0.82 29.98
N GLN A 562 37.14 -0.30 31.06
CA GLN A 562 36.44 0.15 32.28
C GLN A 562 35.50 -0.94 32.85
N LEU A 563 36.02 -2.16 32.98
CA LEU A 563 35.27 -3.36 33.41
C LEU A 563 35.27 -3.51 34.95
#